data_17797129ace56eb822486aebfb571e91
#
_entry.id   17797129ace56eb822486aebfb571e91
#
_cell.length_a   1.000
_cell.length_b   1.000
_cell.length_c   1.000
_cell.angle_alpha   90.00
_cell.angle_beta   90.00
_cell.angle_gamma   90.00
#
_symmetry.space_group_name_H-M   'P 1'
#
loop_
_entity.id
_entity.type
_entity.pdbx_description
1 polymer ?
#
loop_
_entity_poly.entity_id
_entity_poly.type
_entity_poly.pdbx_seq_one_letter_code
_entity_poly.pdbx_strand_id
1 'polypeptide(L)'
;AQFSYDSQQNNDNIQIQYNANNAGLADLRVNPQSPAQNAQTINVFDKNFKFAQQLRANLAADFKLLGIDWTVEGIYSKTINDMIVKNYDITATGKTYNEYAGLADYGDNRPMYEKSTVPYSAIYVLDNVSKGYSYNLSVKAEKSFDFGLDLMASYTYGKSKTINNGSSSVAASNWQYNYTHGNPNKPELANSNFNIPHQVMVSAYQHINWNKNPGRTIDNKTTIGLIYTGNSGSPYSIYVNGDLNGDGGYN
;
A
#
# COMPACT_ATOMS: atom_id res chain seq x y z
N ALA A 1 25.13 -31.07 20.54
CA ALA A 1 24.37 -30.70 19.34
C ALA A 1 23.89 -29.29 19.51
N GLN A 2 24.26 -28.44 18.60
CA GLN A 2 23.81 -27.05 18.59
C GLN A 2 22.57 -26.97 17.70
N PHE A 3 21.45 -26.65 18.30
CA PHE A 3 20.24 -26.32 17.54
C PHE A 3 20.13 -24.80 17.55
N SER A 4 20.38 -24.18 16.42
CA SER A 4 20.01 -22.78 16.20
C SER A 4 18.73 -22.76 15.40
N TYR A 5 17.67 -22.29 15.99
CA TYR A 5 16.48 -21.90 15.25
C TYR A 5 16.67 -20.43 14.87
N ASP A 6 17.02 -20.20 13.62
CA ASP A 6 17.11 -18.84 13.11
C ASP A 6 15.73 -18.40 12.68
N SER A 7 15.09 -17.67 13.53
CA SER A 7 13.80 -17.07 13.26
C SER A 7 13.89 -15.70 12.60
N GLN A 8 15.05 -15.30 12.11
CA GLN A 8 15.15 -14.06 11.34
C GLN A 8 14.17 -14.04 10.16
N GLN A 9 13.79 -15.20 9.64
CA GLN A 9 12.69 -15.31 8.66
C GLN A 9 11.30 -15.14 9.29
N ASN A 10 11.17 -15.27 10.61
CA ASN A 10 9.88 -15.20 11.31
C ASN A 10 9.86 -14.19 12.47
N ASN A 11 10.87 -13.35 12.60
CA ASN A 11 11.02 -12.36 13.68
C ASN A 11 11.02 -12.91 15.13
N ASP A 12 11.23 -14.19 15.33
CA ASP A 12 11.35 -14.79 16.65
C ASP A 12 12.79 -15.21 16.86
N ASN A 13 13.64 -14.45 17.49
CA ASN A 13 15.00 -14.82 17.85
C ASN A 13 15.01 -15.73 19.08
N ILE A 14 14.56 -16.97 18.96
CA ILE A 14 14.76 -17.97 20.00
C ILE A 14 16.03 -18.75 19.64
N GLN A 15 17.17 -18.42 20.25
CA GLN A 15 18.37 -19.22 20.16
C GLN A 15 18.39 -20.22 21.34
N ILE A 16 18.27 -21.48 21.01
CA ILE A 16 18.46 -22.57 21.97
C ILE A 16 19.91 -23.03 21.84
N GLN A 17 20.77 -22.65 22.77
CA GLN A 17 22.14 -23.19 22.86
C GLN A 17 22.18 -24.33 23.86
N TYR A 18 22.54 -25.50 23.35
CA TYR A 18 22.88 -26.64 24.21
C TYR A 18 24.37 -26.59 24.56
N ASN A 19 24.70 -26.38 25.83
CA ASN A 19 26.05 -26.45 26.30
C ASN A 19 26.37 -27.89 26.73
N ALA A 20 27.16 -28.60 25.93
CA ALA A 20 27.56 -30.00 26.20
C ALA A 20 28.41 -30.19 27.48
N ASN A 21 28.98 -29.12 28.03
CA ASN A 21 29.81 -29.17 29.23
C ASN A 21 29.03 -29.06 30.56
N ASN A 22 27.81 -28.62 30.49
CA ASN A 22 26.85 -28.63 31.59
C ASN A 22 25.68 -29.51 31.18
N ALA A 23 25.57 -30.70 31.69
CA ALA A 23 24.53 -31.67 31.36
C ALA A 23 23.08 -31.24 31.76
N GLY A 24 22.77 -29.96 31.63
CA GLY A 24 21.46 -29.37 31.83
C GLY A 24 21.06 -28.44 30.68
N LEU A 25 19.80 -28.43 30.35
CA LEU A 25 19.21 -27.39 29.55
C LEU A 25 19.51 -26.05 30.24
N ALA A 26 20.35 -25.22 29.65
CA ALA A 26 20.45 -23.82 30.09
C ALA A 26 19.07 -23.22 30.09
N ASP A 27 18.75 -22.43 31.10
CA ASP A 27 17.48 -21.72 31.15
C ASP A 27 17.35 -20.88 29.87
N LEU A 28 16.43 -21.27 29.01
CA LEU A 28 16.20 -20.65 27.71
C LEU A 28 15.67 -19.23 27.83
N ARG A 29 15.30 -18.80 29.03
CA ARG A 29 14.69 -17.51 29.28
C ARG A 29 15.67 -16.39 29.51
N VAL A 30 16.88 -16.68 29.92
CA VAL A 30 17.93 -15.68 30.16
C VAL A 30 19.32 -16.29 29.96
N ASN A 31 20.12 -15.75 29.06
CA ASN A 31 21.54 -15.94 29.07
C ASN A 31 22.16 -14.77 29.88
N PRO A 32 22.52 -14.95 31.16
CA PRO A 32 23.03 -13.87 32.01
C PRO A 32 24.45 -13.41 31.62
N GLN A 33 25.05 -14.02 30.62
CA GLN A 33 26.45 -13.73 30.23
C GLN A 33 26.59 -12.97 28.90
N SER A 34 25.51 -12.57 28.28
CA SER A 34 25.56 -11.71 27.09
C SER A 34 24.77 -10.43 27.32
N PRO A 35 25.40 -9.41 27.91
CA PRO A 35 24.73 -8.09 28.02
C PRO A 35 24.62 -7.34 26.67
N ALA A 36 25.19 -7.89 25.61
CA ALA A 36 25.00 -7.42 24.26
C ALA A 36 23.86 -8.18 23.60
N GLN A 37 22.73 -8.24 24.24
CA GLN A 37 21.54 -8.73 23.58
C GLN A 37 21.08 -7.71 22.61
N ASN A 38 21.02 -8.11 21.35
CA ASN A 38 20.23 -7.39 20.36
C ASN A 38 18.85 -7.22 20.98
N ALA A 39 18.50 -6.00 21.30
CA ALA A 39 17.21 -5.71 21.90
C ALA A 39 16.12 -6.31 21.00
N GLN A 40 15.30 -7.18 21.58
CA GLN A 40 14.32 -7.97 20.82
C GLN A 40 13.18 -7.08 20.36
N THR A 41 12.73 -7.29 19.12
CA THR A 41 11.51 -6.69 18.60
C THR A 41 10.31 -7.54 19.00
N ILE A 42 9.29 -6.92 19.59
CA ILE A 42 8.03 -7.57 19.94
C ILE A 42 6.97 -7.22 18.91
N ASN A 43 6.32 -8.23 18.35
CA ASN A 43 5.19 -8.06 17.44
C ASN A 43 3.94 -8.67 18.08
N VAL A 44 2.89 -7.87 18.26
CA VAL A 44 1.63 -8.29 18.86
C VAL A 44 0.44 -7.74 18.10
N PHE A 45 -0.72 -8.31 18.34
CA PHE A 45 -1.99 -7.83 17.82
C PHE A 45 -2.76 -7.10 18.92
N ASP A 46 -3.49 -6.05 18.56
CA ASP A 46 -4.53 -5.51 19.46
C ASP A 46 -5.57 -6.60 19.75
N LYS A 47 -6.04 -6.64 20.97
CA LYS A 47 -7.02 -7.64 21.43
C LYS A 47 -8.32 -7.66 20.62
N ASN A 48 -8.66 -6.54 19.97
CA ASN A 48 -9.86 -6.37 19.15
C ASN A 48 -9.53 -6.38 17.65
N PHE A 49 -8.33 -6.79 17.27
CA PHE A 49 -7.89 -6.78 15.89
C PHE A 49 -8.86 -7.56 14.99
N LYS A 50 -9.17 -6.97 13.84
CA LYS A 50 -10.01 -7.55 12.79
C LYS A 50 -9.26 -7.55 11.47
N PHE A 51 -9.46 -8.59 10.68
CA PHE A 51 -8.95 -8.61 9.32
C PHE A 51 -9.53 -7.47 8.48
N ALA A 52 -8.80 -7.09 7.43
CA ALA A 52 -9.20 -6.03 6.52
C ALA A 52 -10.59 -6.28 5.94
N GLN A 53 -11.44 -5.26 5.98
CA GLN A 53 -12.81 -5.31 5.48
C GLN A 53 -13.10 -4.05 4.66
N GLN A 54 -13.73 -4.24 3.51
CA GLN A 54 -14.16 -3.16 2.64
C GLN A 54 -15.63 -3.31 2.27
N LEU A 55 -16.33 -2.19 2.24
CA LEU A 55 -17.62 -2.06 1.57
C LEU A 55 -17.37 -1.56 0.15
N ARG A 56 -17.91 -2.26 -0.84
CA ARG A 56 -17.85 -1.83 -2.24
C ARG A 56 -19.25 -1.79 -2.84
N ALA A 57 -19.54 -0.72 -3.54
CA ALA A 57 -20.76 -0.54 -4.31
C ALA A 57 -20.39 -0.12 -5.72
N ASN A 58 -21.14 -0.62 -6.70
CA ASN A 58 -21.07 -0.14 -8.08
C ASN A 58 -22.46 0.10 -8.64
N LEU A 59 -22.55 1.05 -9.55
CA LEU A 59 -23.71 1.36 -10.33
C LEU A 59 -23.27 1.60 -11.77
N ALA A 60 -23.91 0.92 -12.71
CA ALA A 60 -23.64 1.11 -14.13
C ALA A 60 -24.94 1.29 -14.90
N ALA A 61 -24.85 2.02 -16.00
CA ALA A 61 -25.93 2.20 -16.96
C ALA A 61 -25.39 2.09 -18.39
N ASP A 62 -26.03 1.21 -19.18
CA ASP A 62 -25.78 1.05 -20.60
C ASP A 62 -26.95 1.61 -21.37
N PHE A 63 -26.66 2.43 -22.38
CA PHE A 63 -27.70 3.02 -23.23
C PHE A 63 -27.16 3.35 -24.63
N LYS A 64 -28.07 3.44 -25.58
CA LYS A 64 -27.75 3.84 -26.95
C LYS A 64 -28.22 5.25 -27.22
N LEU A 65 -27.29 6.10 -27.63
CA LEU A 65 -27.59 7.49 -28.00
C LEU A 65 -26.80 7.89 -29.25
N LEU A 66 -27.48 8.43 -30.25
CA LEU A 66 -26.91 8.85 -31.54
C LEU A 66 -26.17 7.72 -32.30
N GLY A 67 -26.63 6.48 -32.16
CA GLY A 67 -26.01 5.33 -32.79
C GLY A 67 -24.65 4.92 -32.17
N ILE A 68 -24.37 5.37 -30.96
CA ILE A 68 -23.22 5.04 -30.14
C ILE A 68 -23.73 4.29 -28.90
N ASP A 69 -23.07 3.22 -28.55
CA ASP A 69 -23.32 2.45 -27.33
C ASP A 69 -22.49 3.08 -26.20
N TRP A 70 -23.18 3.53 -25.17
CA TRP A 70 -22.57 4.19 -24.01
C TRP A 70 -22.67 3.32 -22.78
N THR A 71 -21.58 3.26 -22.00
CA THR A 71 -21.56 2.73 -20.65
C THR A 71 -21.06 3.81 -19.71
N VAL A 72 -21.80 4.08 -18.65
CA VAL A 72 -21.38 4.94 -17.54
C VAL A 72 -21.36 4.08 -16.29
N GLU A 73 -20.24 4.06 -15.57
CA GLU A 73 -20.08 3.27 -14.36
C GLU A 73 -19.46 4.10 -13.25
N GLY A 74 -20.04 3.97 -12.05
CA GLY A 74 -19.49 4.50 -10.81
C GLY A 74 -19.20 3.36 -9.84
N ILE A 75 -17.95 3.31 -9.34
CA ILE A 75 -17.51 2.37 -8.30
C ILE A 75 -17.10 3.18 -7.09
N TYR A 76 -17.59 2.81 -5.91
CA TYR A 76 -17.17 3.36 -4.64
C TYR A 76 -16.74 2.24 -3.70
N SER A 77 -15.60 2.43 -3.05
CA SER A 77 -15.11 1.51 -2.01
C SER A 77 -14.77 2.29 -0.75
N LYS A 78 -15.20 1.78 0.39
CA LYS A 78 -14.91 2.35 1.70
C LYS A 78 -14.26 1.29 2.58
N THR A 79 -13.16 1.65 3.21
CA THR A 79 -12.51 0.83 4.22
C THR A 79 -13.36 0.81 5.50
N ILE A 80 -13.71 -0.39 5.95
CA ILE A 80 -14.38 -0.64 7.23
C ILE A 80 -13.33 -0.92 8.30
N ASN A 81 -12.44 -1.87 8.03
CA ASN A 81 -11.26 -2.14 8.82
C ASN A 81 -10.07 -2.27 7.89
N ASP A 82 -8.98 -1.63 8.23
CA ASP A 82 -7.68 -1.81 7.61
C ASP A 82 -6.64 -2.02 8.70
N MET A 83 -5.50 -2.55 8.32
CA MET A 83 -4.42 -2.81 9.24
C MET A 83 -3.50 -1.59 9.33
N ILE A 84 -3.15 -1.21 10.55
CA ILE A 84 -2.10 -0.24 10.83
C ILE A 84 -1.11 -0.84 11.81
N VAL A 85 0.16 -0.55 11.62
CA VAL A 85 1.20 -0.90 12.59
C VAL A 85 1.53 0.33 13.41
N LYS A 86 1.55 0.17 14.73
CA LYS A 86 1.96 1.20 15.69
C LYS A 86 3.20 0.75 16.44
N ASN A 87 4.12 1.66 16.70
CA ASN A 87 5.28 1.40 17.54
C ASN A 87 5.03 2.00 18.93
N TYR A 88 4.94 1.14 19.94
CA TYR A 88 4.73 1.55 21.34
C TYR A 88 6.03 1.80 22.10
N ASP A 89 7.18 1.63 21.43
CA ASP A 89 8.50 1.93 22.00
C ASP A 89 8.93 3.40 21.82
N ILE A 90 8.07 4.23 21.28
CA ILE A 90 8.33 5.66 21.09
C ILE A 90 7.41 6.50 21.97
N THR A 91 7.98 7.54 22.58
CA THR A 91 7.26 8.50 23.39
C THR A 91 7.48 9.91 22.84
N ALA A 92 6.41 10.69 22.70
CA ALA A 92 6.54 12.09 22.30
C ALA A 92 7.23 12.90 23.40
N THR A 93 8.26 13.66 23.05
CA THR A 93 9.01 14.50 24.00
C THR A 93 8.25 15.75 24.42
N GLY A 94 7.17 16.07 23.74
CA GLY A 94 6.43 17.33 23.90
C GLY A 94 7.07 18.51 23.19
N LYS A 95 8.19 18.31 22.49
CA LYS A 95 8.89 19.33 21.71
C LYS A 95 8.67 19.13 20.22
N THR A 96 8.82 20.21 19.46
CA THR A 96 8.88 20.19 18.00
C THR A 96 10.33 20.14 17.51
N TYR A 97 10.52 19.86 16.23
CA TYR A 97 11.85 19.83 15.61
C TYR A 97 12.55 21.19 15.74
N ASN A 98 11.84 22.28 15.52
CA ASN A 98 12.39 23.64 15.68
C ASN A 98 12.93 23.90 17.09
N GLU A 99 12.18 23.51 18.10
CA GLU A 99 12.60 23.69 19.52
C GLU A 99 13.79 22.78 19.86
N TYR A 100 13.81 21.55 19.34
CA TYR A 100 14.89 20.61 19.57
C TYR A 100 16.20 21.04 18.88
N ALA A 101 16.12 21.52 17.64
CA ALA A 101 17.26 21.95 16.86
C ALA A 101 17.78 23.36 17.24
N GLY A 102 17.08 24.05 18.11
CA GLY A 102 17.41 25.44 18.46
C GLY A 102 17.28 26.41 17.29
N LEU A 103 16.49 26.06 16.31
CA LEU A 103 16.24 26.84 15.10
C LEU A 103 15.01 27.69 15.31
N ALA A 104 15.20 29.02 15.38
CA ALA A 104 14.09 29.94 15.50
C ALA A 104 13.23 29.87 14.22
N ASP A 105 12.04 29.31 14.33
CA ASP A 105 10.91 29.45 13.43
C ASP A 105 11.16 29.15 11.93
N TYR A 106 11.76 28.00 11.66
CA TYR A 106 11.87 27.46 10.26
C TYR A 106 10.60 26.78 9.76
N GLY A 107 9.52 26.81 10.53
CA GLY A 107 8.22 26.27 10.14
C GLY A 107 8.09 24.74 10.22
N ASP A 108 9.11 24.02 10.69
CA ASP A 108 9.03 22.57 10.89
C ASP A 108 8.55 22.24 12.33
N ASN A 109 7.25 22.08 12.47
CA ASN A 109 6.59 21.79 13.74
C ASN A 109 6.32 20.30 13.95
N ARG A 110 7.05 19.40 13.25
CA ARG A 110 6.89 17.96 13.49
C ARG A 110 7.24 17.63 14.95
N PRO A 111 6.48 16.72 15.58
CA PRO A 111 6.75 16.30 16.94
C PRO A 111 8.05 15.49 17.02
N MET A 112 8.81 15.68 18.07
CA MET A 112 9.99 14.89 18.39
C MET A 112 9.64 13.72 19.31
N TYR A 113 10.31 12.60 19.07
CA TYR A 113 10.14 11.37 19.82
C TYR A 113 11.46 10.92 20.45
N GLU A 114 11.33 10.09 21.47
CA GLU A 114 12.42 9.35 22.08
C GLU A 114 12.02 7.90 22.25
N LYS A 115 12.99 7.02 22.20
CA LYS A 115 12.75 5.61 22.49
C LYS A 115 12.51 5.42 23.97
N SER A 116 11.62 4.51 24.29
CA SER A 116 11.39 4.07 25.65
C SER A 116 12.67 3.43 26.22
N THR A 117 12.85 3.53 27.53
CA THR A 117 14.00 2.92 28.24
C THR A 117 13.85 1.42 28.49
N VAL A 118 12.85 0.78 27.88
CA VAL A 118 12.63 -0.67 28.00
C VAL A 118 13.71 -1.45 27.23
N PRO A 119 14.03 -2.68 27.64
CA PRO A 119 15.11 -3.48 27.04
C PRO A 119 14.72 -4.11 25.67
N TYR A 120 13.81 -3.48 24.94
CA TYR A 120 13.38 -3.92 23.62
C TYR A 120 13.84 -2.95 22.54
N SER A 121 14.04 -3.43 21.32
CA SER A 121 14.39 -2.57 20.18
C SER A 121 13.19 -1.85 19.61
N ALA A 122 12.02 -2.48 19.67
CA ALA A 122 10.73 -1.92 19.28
C ALA A 122 9.59 -2.82 19.76
N ILE A 123 8.41 -2.22 19.93
CA ILE A 123 7.16 -2.93 20.24
C ILE A 123 6.13 -2.54 19.18
N TYR A 124 5.96 -3.41 18.17
CA TYR A 124 4.99 -3.20 17.11
C TYR A 124 3.65 -3.86 17.44
N VAL A 125 2.60 -3.08 17.36
CA VAL A 125 1.21 -3.53 17.59
C VAL A 125 0.45 -3.37 16.29
N LEU A 126 -0.12 -4.49 15.81
CA LEU A 126 -1.06 -4.46 14.70
C LEU A 126 -2.43 -4.08 15.25
N ASP A 127 -2.97 -3.00 14.74
CA ASP A 127 -4.24 -2.42 15.15
C ASP A 127 -5.10 -2.13 13.93
N ASN A 128 -6.33 -1.70 14.12
CA ASN A 128 -7.25 -1.38 13.05
C ASN A 128 -7.48 0.11 12.90
N VAL A 129 -7.78 0.48 11.67
CA VAL A 129 -8.23 1.81 11.30
C VAL A 129 -9.39 1.71 10.30
N SER A 130 -10.37 2.60 10.41
CA SER A 130 -11.55 2.66 9.53
C SER A 130 -11.51 3.81 8.53
N LYS A 131 -10.30 4.25 8.17
CA LYS A 131 -10.09 5.36 7.25
C LYS A 131 -9.56 4.81 5.93
N GLY A 132 -10.01 5.38 4.84
CA GLY A 132 -9.63 4.96 3.49
C GLY A 132 -10.86 4.85 2.61
N TYR A 133 -10.70 5.27 1.37
CA TYR A 133 -11.75 5.14 0.36
C TYR A 133 -11.16 5.24 -1.04
N SER A 134 -11.87 4.68 -1.99
CA SER A 134 -11.63 4.95 -3.40
C SER A 134 -12.94 5.10 -4.16
N TYR A 135 -12.89 5.87 -5.23
CA TYR A 135 -13.96 5.89 -6.20
C TYR A 135 -13.39 6.01 -7.61
N ASN A 136 -14.13 5.42 -8.56
CA ASN A 136 -13.88 5.55 -9.98
C ASN A 136 -15.20 5.87 -10.67
N LEU A 137 -15.17 6.84 -11.57
CA LEU A 137 -16.25 7.17 -12.46
C LEU A 137 -15.73 7.00 -13.89
N SER A 138 -16.32 6.10 -14.66
CA SER A 138 -15.94 5.81 -16.02
C SER A 138 -17.07 6.06 -17.00
N VAL A 139 -16.68 6.55 -18.17
CA VAL A 139 -17.54 6.68 -19.33
C VAL A 139 -16.86 6.00 -20.49
N LYS A 140 -17.59 5.10 -21.16
CA LYS A 140 -17.14 4.40 -22.36
C LYS A 140 -18.12 4.65 -23.49
N ALA A 141 -17.61 4.85 -24.70
CA ALA A 141 -18.37 4.97 -25.93
C ALA A 141 -17.84 3.95 -26.94
N GLU A 142 -18.73 3.20 -27.56
CA GLU A 142 -18.41 2.20 -28.57
C GLU A 142 -19.27 2.41 -29.81
N LYS A 143 -18.66 2.28 -30.98
CA LYS A 143 -19.36 2.36 -32.25
C LYS A 143 -18.75 1.44 -33.28
N SER A 144 -19.58 0.60 -33.87
CA SER A 144 -19.27 -0.19 -35.04
C SER A 144 -19.83 0.49 -36.30
N PHE A 145 -19.02 0.54 -37.35
CA PHE A 145 -19.40 1.09 -38.63
C PHE A 145 -19.54 -0.02 -39.67
N ASP A 146 -20.49 0.12 -40.59
CA ASP A 146 -20.81 -0.88 -41.63
C ASP A 146 -19.59 -1.20 -42.53
N PHE A 147 -18.65 -0.28 -42.68
CA PHE A 147 -17.43 -0.51 -43.45
C PHE A 147 -16.33 -1.30 -42.70
N GLY A 148 -16.66 -1.83 -41.51
CA GLY A 148 -15.82 -2.73 -40.74
C GLY A 148 -14.85 -2.03 -39.77
N LEU A 149 -15.11 -0.78 -39.39
CA LEU A 149 -14.36 -0.08 -38.35
C LEU A 149 -15.12 -0.16 -37.02
N ASP A 150 -14.44 -0.68 -35.97
CA ASP A 150 -14.91 -0.62 -34.59
C ASP A 150 -14.06 0.36 -33.81
N LEU A 151 -14.72 1.33 -33.19
CA LEU A 151 -14.09 2.33 -32.33
C LEU A 151 -14.59 2.19 -30.90
N MET A 152 -13.67 2.29 -29.96
CA MET A 152 -13.98 2.41 -28.53
C MET A 152 -13.12 3.53 -27.92
N ALA A 153 -13.75 4.36 -27.11
CA ALA A 153 -13.06 5.34 -26.27
C ALA A 153 -13.61 5.26 -24.86
N SER A 154 -12.73 5.30 -23.88
CA SER A 154 -13.11 5.37 -22.49
C SER A 154 -12.28 6.39 -21.73
N TYR A 155 -12.91 7.02 -20.76
CA TYR A 155 -12.26 7.89 -19.81
C TYR A 155 -12.70 7.48 -18.40
N THR A 156 -11.74 7.37 -17.50
CA THR A 156 -11.99 7.11 -16.09
C THR A 156 -11.35 8.20 -15.24
N TYR A 157 -12.15 8.77 -14.36
CA TYR A 157 -11.69 9.62 -13.27
C TYR A 157 -11.76 8.84 -11.97
N GLY A 158 -10.65 8.80 -11.22
CA GLY A 158 -10.56 8.06 -9.98
C GLY A 158 -9.82 8.81 -8.88
N LYS A 159 -10.11 8.42 -7.64
CA LYS A 159 -9.38 8.86 -6.47
C LYS A 159 -9.29 7.72 -5.48
N SER A 160 -8.09 7.51 -4.94
CA SER A 160 -7.85 6.51 -3.91
C SER A 160 -7.03 7.12 -2.79
N LYS A 161 -7.52 6.99 -1.57
CA LYS A 161 -6.84 7.43 -0.34
C LYS A 161 -6.77 6.30 0.67
N THR A 162 -5.60 6.18 1.30
CA THR A 162 -5.36 5.21 2.37
C THR A 162 -4.49 5.84 3.46
N ILE A 163 -4.43 5.17 4.59
CA ILE A 163 -3.49 5.51 5.68
C ILE A 163 -2.20 4.73 5.53
N ASN A 164 -2.30 3.49 5.03
CA ASN A 164 -1.15 2.60 4.87
C ASN A 164 -1.26 1.90 3.50
N ASN A 165 -0.18 1.91 2.75
CA ASN A 165 -0.13 1.24 1.44
C ASN A 165 0.19 -0.25 1.53
N GLY A 166 0.49 -0.79 2.70
CA GLY A 166 0.80 -2.20 2.89
C GLY A 166 2.07 -2.63 2.15
N SER A 167 3.15 -1.87 2.30
CA SER A 167 4.38 -2.04 1.52
C SER A 167 5.20 -3.29 1.87
N SER A 168 4.92 -3.94 3.00
CA SER A 168 5.69 -5.09 3.48
C SER A 168 4.84 -6.05 4.31
N SER A 169 5.21 -7.33 4.36
CA SER A 169 4.66 -8.33 5.29
C SER A 169 5.30 -8.25 6.69
N VAL A 170 6.39 -7.47 6.84
CA VAL A 170 7.09 -7.28 8.11
C VAL A 170 6.56 -6.03 8.80
N ALA A 171 6.12 -6.16 10.07
CA ALA A 171 5.52 -5.07 10.82
C ALA A 171 6.45 -3.85 10.95
N ALA A 172 7.72 -4.08 11.27
CA ALA A 172 8.73 -3.03 11.35
C ALA A 172 8.84 -2.23 10.05
N SER A 173 8.95 -2.93 8.92
CA SER A 173 9.06 -2.29 7.60
C SER A 173 7.77 -1.55 7.22
N ASN A 174 6.60 -2.12 7.53
CA ASN A 174 5.33 -1.43 7.29
C ASN A 174 5.22 -0.13 8.06
N TRP A 175 5.72 -0.11 9.29
CA TRP A 175 5.72 1.09 10.11
C TRP A 175 6.77 2.09 9.62
N GLN A 176 8.01 1.63 9.40
CA GLN A 176 9.16 2.46 9.06
C GLN A 176 9.02 3.15 7.69
N TYR A 177 8.45 2.45 6.71
CA TYR A 177 8.27 2.96 5.34
C TYR A 177 6.86 3.53 5.08
N ASN A 178 6.08 3.74 6.12
CA ASN A 178 4.82 4.49 6.02
C ASN A 178 5.09 5.95 6.41
N TYR A 179 5.63 6.71 5.47
CA TYR A 179 6.07 8.09 5.69
C TYR A 179 4.95 8.98 6.19
N THR A 180 5.19 9.67 7.30
CA THR A 180 4.22 10.57 7.92
C THR A 180 4.91 11.85 8.37
N HIS A 181 4.26 12.98 8.19
CA HIS A 181 4.80 14.26 8.65
C HIS A 181 4.63 14.45 10.16
N GLY A 182 3.63 13.85 10.75
CA GLY A 182 3.24 14.05 12.15
C GLY A 182 3.52 12.84 13.04
N ASN A 183 2.49 12.37 13.70
CA ASN A 183 2.57 11.21 14.58
C ASN A 183 2.55 9.90 13.77
N PRO A 184 3.64 9.11 13.75
CA PRO A 184 3.73 7.89 12.97
C PRO A 184 2.72 6.82 13.40
N ASN A 185 2.27 6.86 14.67
CA ASN A 185 1.24 5.98 15.18
C ASN A 185 -0.20 6.45 14.86
N LYS A 186 -0.34 7.64 14.27
CA LYS A 186 -1.62 8.23 13.83
C LYS A 186 -1.48 8.90 12.47
N PRO A 187 -1.09 8.14 11.43
CA PRO A 187 -0.88 8.71 10.12
C PRO A 187 -2.17 9.32 9.56
N GLU A 188 -2.02 10.31 8.71
CA GLU A 188 -3.10 10.99 8.05
C GLU A 188 -3.50 10.28 6.75
N LEU A 189 -4.71 10.58 6.28
CA LEU A 189 -5.24 10.02 5.05
C LEU A 189 -4.53 10.67 3.84
N ALA A 190 -3.71 9.90 3.15
CA ALA A 190 -2.93 10.33 2.00
C ALA A 190 -3.39 9.67 0.69
N ASN A 191 -2.85 10.07 -0.44
CA ASN A 191 -3.08 9.37 -1.68
C ASN A 191 -2.48 7.98 -1.63
N SER A 192 -3.25 6.97 -2.03
CA SER A 192 -2.76 5.62 -2.19
C SER A 192 -1.75 5.54 -3.35
N ASN A 193 -0.80 4.60 -3.30
CA ASN A 193 0.10 4.31 -4.41
C ASN A 193 -0.67 3.90 -5.69
N PHE A 194 -1.91 3.46 -5.56
CA PHE A 194 -2.81 3.11 -6.67
C PHE A 194 -3.69 4.29 -7.14
N ASN A 195 -3.43 5.50 -6.64
CA ASN A 195 -4.19 6.68 -7.05
C ASN A 195 -3.72 7.15 -8.42
N ILE A 196 -4.48 6.81 -9.44
CA ILE A 196 -4.30 7.27 -10.82
C ILE A 196 -5.56 8.07 -11.19
N PRO A 197 -5.54 9.41 -11.03
CA PRO A 197 -6.75 10.22 -11.17
C PRO A 197 -7.38 10.19 -12.55
N HIS A 198 -6.57 10.10 -13.60
CA HIS A 198 -7.07 10.17 -14.97
C HIS A 198 -6.54 9.01 -15.80
N GLN A 199 -7.43 8.32 -16.48
CA GLN A 199 -7.09 7.26 -17.42
C GLN A 199 -7.90 7.44 -18.70
N VAL A 200 -7.25 7.33 -19.84
CA VAL A 200 -7.85 7.34 -21.16
C VAL A 200 -7.48 6.07 -21.89
N MET A 201 -8.43 5.43 -22.52
CA MET A 201 -8.18 4.32 -23.42
C MET A 201 -8.96 4.53 -24.71
N VAL A 202 -8.30 4.38 -25.83
CA VAL A 202 -8.91 4.44 -27.17
C VAL A 202 -8.46 3.22 -27.93
N SER A 203 -9.40 2.54 -28.60
CA SER A 203 -9.05 1.46 -29.52
C SER A 203 -9.82 1.64 -30.83
N ALA A 204 -9.13 1.26 -31.91
CA ALA A 204 -9.70 1.22 -33.25
C ALA A 204 -9.30 -0.11 -33.91
N TYR A 205 -10.29 -0.83 -34.42
CA TYR A 205 -10.08 -2.07 -35.13
C TYR A 205 -10.70 -1.94 -36.51
N GLN A 206 -9.90 -2.10 -37.57
CA GLN A 206 -10.37 -2.16 -38.94
C GLN A 206 -10.40 -3.61 -39.42
N HIS A 207 -11.59 -4.10 -39.73
CA HIS A 207 -11.81 -5.41 -40.31
C HIS A 207 -11.91 -5.29 -41.83
N ILE A 208 -11.00 -5.94 -42.53
CA ILE A 208 -10.96 -5.95 -43.99
C ILE A 208 -11.33 -7.36 -44.46
N ASN A 209 -12.41 -7.49 -45.19
CA ASN A 209 -12.77 -8.73 -45.85
C ASN A 209 -12.37 -8.69 -47.32
N TRP A 210 -11.40 -9.52 -47.66
CA TRP A 210 -10.87 -9.58 -49.03
C TRP A 210 -11.71 -10.45 -49.96
N ASN A 211 -12.63 -11.25 -49.41
CA ASN A 211 -13.49 -12.13 -50.21
C ASN A 211 -14.78 -11.40 -50.60
N LYS A 212 -14.80 -10.85 -51.82
CA LYS A 212 -15.98 -10.22 -52.41
C LYS A 212 -16.84 -11.25 -53.22
N ASN A 213 -16.44 -12.51 -53.33
CA ASN A 213 -17.17 -13.51 -54.12
C ASN A 213 -17.96 -14.45 -53.23
N PRO A 214 -19.31 -14.49 -53.32
CA PRO A 214 -20.14 -15.46 -52.67
C PRO A 214 -19.90 -16.85 -53.27
N GLY A 215 -19.15 -17.70 -52.63
CA GLY A 215 -18.92 -19.10 -53.07
C GLY A 215 -17.51 -19.65 -52.77
N ARG A 216 -16.60 -18.87 -52.20
CA ARG A 216 -15.31 -19.39 -51.72
C ARG A 216 -15.40 -19.83 -50.26
N THR A 217 -14.91 -21.02 -49.97
CA THR A 217 -14.86 -21.64 -48.64
C THR A 217 -13.78 -21.11 -47.71
N ILE A 218 -12.93 -20.16 -48.18
CA ILE A 218 -11.84 -19.61 -47.39
C ILE A 218 -12.13 -18.14 -47.09
N ASP A 219 -12.35 -17.85 -45.81
CA ASP A 219 -12.60 -16.51 -45.28
C ASP A 219 -11.25 -15.77 -45.08
N ASN A 220 -10.85 -14.97 -46.05
CA ASN A 220 -9.65 -14.13 -45.93
C ASN A 220 -10.02 -12.79 -45.29
N LYS A 221 -9.86 -12.74 -43.96
CA LYS A 221 -10.07 -11.52 -43.15
C LYS A 221 -8.74 -11.01 -42.60
N THR A 222 -8.54 -9.72 -42.66
CA THR A 222 -7.45 -9.05 -41.96
C THR A 222 -8.02 -8.05 -40.96
N THR A 223 -7.54 -8.11 -39.74
CA THR A 223 -7.89 -7.12 -38.71
C THR A 223 -6.65 -6.34 -38.35
N ILE A 224 -6.72 -5.03 -38.47
CA ILE A 224 -5.70 -4.10 -38.03
C ILE A 224 -6.24 -3.40 -36.77
N GLY A 225 -5.50 -3.51 -35.64
CA GLY A 225 -5.87 -2.89 -34.39
C GLY A 225 -4.86 -1.83 -33.95
N LEU A 226 -5.39 -0.71 -33.45
CA LEU A 226 -4.62 0.33 -32.78
C LEU A 226 -5.21 0.52 -31.39
N ILE A 227 -4.35 0.52 -30.37
CA ILE A 227 -4.75 0.78 -28.98
C ILE A 227 -3.86 1.89 -28.43
N TYR A 228 -4.49 2.90 -27.86
CA TYR A 228 -3.84 3.96 -27.12
C TYR A 228 -4.28 3.91 -25.67
N THR A 229 -3.34 4.00 -24.73
CA THR A 229 -3.60 4.13 -23.29
C THR A 229 -2.82 5.33 -22.76
N GLY A 230 -3.49 6.19 -22.01
CA GLY A 230 -2.89 7.33 -21.35
C GLY A 230 -3.33 7.37 -19.87
N ASN A 231 -2.38 7.60 -18.98
CA ASN A 231 -2.64 7.67 -17.55
C ASN A 231 -1.98 8.93 -16.98
N SER A 232 -2.60 9.51 -15.95
CA SER A 232 -1.91 10.45 -15.08
C SER A 232 -0.79 9.72 -14.31
N GLY A 233 0.22 10.46 -13.88
CA GLY A 233 1.29 9.91 -13.06
C GLY A 233 0.78 9.35 -11.73
N SER A 234 1.57 8.46 -11.13
CA SER A 234 1.35 7.96 -9.78
C SER A 234 1.80 8.99 -8.73
N PRO A 235 1.19 9.04 -7.55
CA PRO A 235 1.66 9.88 -6.46
C PRO A 235 3.06 9.43 -6.02
N TYR A 236 3.86 10.39 -5.60
CA TYR A 236 5.17 10.16 -5.01
C TYR A 236 5.31 10.95 -3.73
N SER A 237 6.19 10.50 -2.84
CA SER A 237 6.54 11.20 -1.61
C SER A 237 7.99 11.67 -1.67
N ILE A 238 8.23 12.87 -1.20
CA ILE A 238 9.58 13.38 -0.94
C ILE A 238 9.81 13.22 0.56
N TYR A 239 10.88 12.54 0.93
CA TYR A 239 11.23 12.29 2.31
C TYR A 239 12.74 12.46 2.53
N VAL A 240 13.14 12.68 3.76
CA VAL A 240 14.53 12.69 4.15
C VAL A 240 14.97 11.26 4.43
N ASN A 241 16.11 10.87 3.83
CA ASN A 241 16.68 9.56 4.10
C ASN A 241 17.37 9.54 5.46
N GLY A 242 16.59 9.45 6.51
CA GLY A 242 17.02 9.43 7.89
C GLY A 242 15.88 9.72 8.85
N ASP A 243 16.16 9.49 10.13
CA ASP A 243 15.24 9.76 11.23
C ASP A 243 15.49 11.18 11.73
N LEU A 244 14.62 12.12 11.38
CA LEU A 244 14.74 13.52 11.81
C LEU A 244 14.09 13.79 13.16
N ASN A 245 13.10 13.03 13.51
CA ASN A 245 12.25 13.29 14.67
C ASN A 245 12.42 12.29 15.82
N GLY A 246 13.37 11.35 15.71
CA GLY A 246 13.71 10.39 16.76
C GLY A 246 12.73 9.23 16.90
N ASP A 247 11.84 9.03 15.93
CA ASP A 247 10.85 7.96 16.00
C ASP A 247 11.37 6.60 15.49
N GLY A 248 12.50 6.58 14.80
CA GLY A 248 13.09 5.39 14.19
C GLY A 248 12.56 5.07 12.79
N GLY A 249 11.73 5.95 12.21
CA GLY A 249 11.23 5.87 10.84
C GLY A 249 12.01 6.78 9.87
N TYR A 250 11.61 6.78 8.61
CA TYR A 250 12.06 7.75 7.62
C TYR A 250 11.04 8.90 7.53
N ASN A 251 11.54 10.14 7.46
CA ASN A 251 10.70 11.35 7.53
C ASN A 251 10.67 12.16 6.24
#